data_a36b39536d27aee8227a455bdeef2d50
#
_entry.id   a36b39536d27aee8227a455bdeef2d50
#
_cell.length_a   1.000
_cell.length_b   1.000
_cell.length_c   1.000
_cell.angle_alpha   90.00
_cell.angle_beta   90.00
_cell.angle_gamma   90.00
#
_symmetry.space_group_name_H-M   'P 1'
#
loop_
_entity.id
_entity.type
_entity.pdbx_description
1 polymer ?
#
loop_
_entity_poly.entity_id
_entity_poly.type
_entity_poly.pdbx_seq_one_letter_code
_entity_poly.pdbx_strand_id
1 'polypeptide(L)'
;MPYVYANVKVKYGQLPAFYEQMVTIKRVMEEHGWKLVGAWGTLIGDLHEVHDLWEVEDANTVSNAFAAAYEDPDFVAAGAALSTIADREVLSLVAKTPYSP
;
A
#
# COMPACT_ATOMS: atom_id res chain seq x y z
N MET A 1 -9.46 14.73 -5.44
CA MET A 1 -8.14 14.08 -5.41
C MET A 1 -8.33 12.59 -5.65
N PRO A 2 -7.52 11.97 -6.46
CA PRO A 2 -7.62 10.53 -6.69
C PRO A 2 -7.09 9.71 -5.52
N TYR A 3 -7.33 8.41 -5.59
CA TYR A 3 -6.91 7.46 -4.57
C TYR A 3 -6.15 6.31 -5.20
N VAL A 4 -5.21 5.76 -4.46
CA VAL A 4 -4.59 4.47 -4.79
C VAL A 4 -5.22 3.41 -3.91
N TYR A 5 -5.83 2.43 -4.56
CA TYR A 5 -6.31 1.23 -3.89
C TYR A 5 -5.28 0.12 -4.09
N ALA A 6 -4.75 -0.40 -2.99
CA ALA A 6 -3.77 -1.47 -3.00
C ALA A 6 -4.41 -2.75 -2.48
N ASN A 7 -4.35 -3.81 -3.25
CA ASN A 7 -4.77 -5.13 -2.83
C ASN A 7 -3.55 -6.04 -2.81
N VAL A 8 -3.23 -6.57 -1.63
CA VAL A 8 -2.06 -7.42 -1.44
C VAL A 8 -2.50 -8.80 -0.96
N LYS A 9 -2.05 -9.83 -1.66
CA LYS A 9 -2.22 -11.22 -1.24
C LYS A 9 -0.98 -11.63 -0.45
N VAL A 10 -1.16 -11.92 0.83
CA VAL A 10 -0.09 -12.31 1.74
C VAL A 10 -0.05 -13.83 1.87
N LYS A 11 1.14 -14.39 1.96
CA LYS A 11 1.31 -15.83 2.16
C LYS A 11 0.73 -16.26 3.51
N TYR A 12 0.22 -17.48 3.55
CA TYR A 12 -0.36 -18.05 4.76
C TYR A 12 0.64 -17.98 5.92
N GLY A 13 0.17 -17.46 7.06
CA GLY A 13 1.00 -17.32 8.27
C GLY A 13 1.89 -16.09 8.29
N GLN A 14 1.91 -15.26 7.24
CA GLN A 14 2.82 -14.13 7.13
C GLN A 14 2.17 -12.77 7.38
N LEU A 15 0.89 -12.73 7.77
CA LEU A 15 0.22 -11.45 8.05
C LEU A 15 0.93 -10.61 9.12
N PRO A 16 1.36 -11.18 10.27
CA PRO A 16 2.07 -10.35 11.26
C PRO A 16 3.37 -9.74 10.69
N ALA A 17 4.12 -10.50 9.93
CA ALA A 17 5.35 -10.01 9.29
C ALA A 17 5.04 -8.93 8.24
N PHE A 18 3.95 -9.09 7.49
CA PHE A 18 3.49 -8.10 6.54
C PHE A 18 3.14 -6.77 7.23
N TYR A 19 2.36 -6.83 8.31
CA TYR A 19 1.96 -5.63 9.06
C TYR A 19 3.16 -4.89 9.62
N GLU A 20 4.17 -5.61 10.08
CA GLU A 20 5.39 -5.01 10.60
C GLU A 20 6.11 -4.20 9.51
N GLN A 21 6.23 -4.74 8.30
CA GLN A 21 6.87 -4.04 7.19
C GLN A 21 6.03 -2.85 6.72
N MET A 22 4.72 -2.94 6.79
CA MET A 22 3.84 -1.86 6.36
C MET A 22 3.94 -0.60 7.23
N VAL A 23 4.40 -0.72 8.47
CA VAL A 23 4.67 0.44 9.32
C VAL A 23 5.74 1.34 8.66
N THR A 24 6.82 0.73 8.16
CA THR A 24 7.88 1.46 7.44
C THR A 24 7.38 1.99 6.11
N ILE A 25 6.69 1.18 5.32
CA ILE A 25 6.14 1.60 4.02
C ILE A 25 5.23 2.82 4.20
N LYS A 26 4.32 2.76 5.17
CA LYS A 26 3.40 3.87 5.47
C LYS A 26 4.17 5.15 5.79
N ARG A 27 5.14 5.07 6.67
CA ARG A 27 5.93 6.24 7.07
C ARG A 27 6.61 6.89 5.86
N VAL A 28 7.28 6.10 5.04
CA VAL A 28 8.04 6.62 3.91
C VAL A 28 7.10 7.18 2.83
N MET A 29 6.02 6.47 2.50
CA MET A 29 5.08 6.94 1.50
C MET A 29 4.38 8.23 1.93
N GLU A 30 4.08 8.38 3.22
CA GLU A 30 3.49 9.61 3.75
C GLU A 30 4.47 10.79 3.72
N GLU A 31 5.75 10.54 3.80
CA GLU A 31 6.77 11.58 3.59
C GLU A 31 6.78 12.11 2.15
N HIS A 32 6.28 11.32 1.20
CA HIS A 32 6.33 11.65 -0.22
C HIS A 32 4.96 11.88 -0.85
N GLY A 33 3.97 12.26 -0.05
CA GLY A 33 2.71 12.79 -0.55
C GLY A 33 1.55 11.79 -0.63
N TRP A 34 1.74 10.55 -0.22
CA TRP A 34 0.63 9.62 -0.05
C TRP A 34 0.07 9.79 1.36
N LYS A 35 -1.24 9.68 1.50
CA LYS A 35 -1.90 9.73 2.81
C LYS A 35 -2.78 8.49 2.96
N LEU A 36 -2.48 7.67 3.95
CA LEU A 36 -3.28 6.48 4.21
C LEU A 36 -4.64 6.89 4.77
N VAL A 37 -5.70 6.56 4.03
CA VAL A 37 -7.08 6.79 4.45
C VAL A 37 -7.56 5.67 5.35
N GLY A 38 -7.21 4.44 5.00
CA GLY A 38 -7.53 3.26 5.78
C GLY A 38 -6.86 2.02 5.23
N ALA A 39 -6.78 1.00 6.08
CA ALA A 39 -6.23 -0.29 5.73
C ALA A 39 -7.07 -1.36 6.41
N TRP A 40 -7.44 -2.39 5.67
CA TRP A 40 -8.35 -3.42 6.14
C TRP A 40 -7.82 -4.82 5.81
N GLY A 41 -7.88 -5.71 6.82
CA GLY A 41 -7.78 -7.14 6.58
C GLY A 41 -9.15 -7.70 6.23
N THR A 42 -9.18 -8.86 5.61
CA THR A 42 -10.42 -9.52 5.21
C THR A 42 -10.96 -10.37 6.35
N LEU A 43 -12.21 -10.13 6.75
CA LEU A 43 -12.89 -10.93 7.78
C LEU A 43 -13.65 -12.11 7.17
N ILE A 44 -14.26 -11.91 6.00
CA ILE A 44 -14.97 -12.95 5.25
C ILE A 44 -14.53 -12.83 3.80
N GLY A 45 -14.09 -13.92 3.22
CA GLY A 45 -13.56 -13.97 1.86
C GLY A 45 -12.15 -14.55 1.88
N ASP A 46 -11.25 -13.99 1.11
CA ASP A 46 -9.85 -14.39 1.14
C ASP A 46 -9.16 -13.74 2.35
N LEU A 47 -8.95 -14.53 3.40
CA LEU A 47 -8.46 -14.04 4.69
C LEU A 47 -7.03 -13.50 4.66
N HIS A 48 -6.29 -13.74 3.58
CA HIS A 48 -4.91 -13.29 3.42
C HIS A 48 -4.79 -12.09 2.48
N GLU A 49 -5.91 -11.52 2.05
CA GLU A 49 -5.91 -10.26 1.32
C GLU A 49 -6.00 -9.07 2.26
N VAL A 50 -5.14 -8.08 2.00
CA VAL A 50 -5.12 -6.80 2.70
C VAL A 50 -5.45 -5.71 1.70
N HIS A 51 -6.25 -4.74 2.13
CA HIS A 51 -6.80 -3.67 1.30
C HIS A 51 -6.40 -2.33 1.88
N ASP A 52 -5.63 -1.54 1.14
CA ASP A 52 -5.24 -0.20 1.55
C ASP A 52 -5.87 0.83 0.63
N LEU A 53 -6.28 1.94 1.19
CA LEU A 53 -6.73 3.09 0.43
C LEU A 53 -5.88 4.30 0.80
N TRP A 54 -5.22 4.88 -0.21
CA TRP A 54 -4.35 6.04 -0.05
C TRP A 54 -4.90 7.20 -0.86
N GLU A 55 -4.84 8.39 -0.30
CA GLU A 55 -5.15 9.62 -1.03
C GLU A 55 -3.86 10.19 -1.61
N VAL A 56 -3.90 10.60 -2.88
CA VAL A 56 -2.78 11.25 -3.57
C VAL A 56 -3.31 12.48 -4.30
N GLU A 57 -2.43 13.46 -4.54
CA GLU A 57 -2.83 14.70 -5.20
C GLU A 57 -3.20 14.45 -6.66
N ASP A 58 -2.40 13.68 -7.37
CA ASP A 58 -2.60 13.36 -8.78
C ASP A 58 -1.86 12.07 -9.16
N ALA A 59 -2.00 11.67 -10.43
CA ALA A 59 -1.34 10.45 -10.93
C ALA A 59 0.19 10.55 -10.89
N ASN A 60 0.75 11.74 -11.05
CA ASN A 60 2.20 11.92 -11.03
C ASN A 60 2.77 11.68 -9.63
N THR A 61 2.01 11.99 -8.59
CA THR A 61 2.40 11.74 -7.20
C THR A 61 2.69 10.25 -6.97
N VAL A 62 1.99 9.36 -7.67
CA VAL A 62 2.19 7.91 -7.53
C VAL A 62 3.62 7.53 -7.91
N SER A 63 4.04 7.85 -9.13
CA SER A 63 5.37 7.48 -9.60
C SER A 63 6.48 8.30 -8.95
N ASN A 64 6.24 9.58 -8.69
CA ASN A 64 7.23 10.44 -8.04
C ASN A 64 7.53 9.98 -6.61
N ALA A 65 6.51 9.55 -5.87
CA ALA A 65 6.69 9.03 -4.51
C ALA A 65 7.50 7.73 -4.51
N PHE A 66 7.23 6.82 -5.44
CA PHE A 66 8.01 5.59 -5.56
C PHE A 66 9.47 5.89 -5.90
N ALA A 67 9.73 6.80 -6.84
CA ALA A 67 11.08 7.17 -7.20
C ALA A 67 11.86 7.72 -5.99
N ALA A 68 11.23 8.58 -5.19
CA ALA A 68 11.84 9.13 -3.98
C ALA A 68 12.01 8.06 -2.90
N ALA A 69 11.02 7.18 -2.72
CA ALA A 69 11.05 6.12 -1.71
C ALA A 69 12.17 5.12 -1.96
N TYR A 70 12.47 4.80 -3.21
CA TYR A 70 13.56 3.87 -3.54
C TYR A 70 14.95 4.41 -3.19
N GLU A 71 15.07 5.69 -2.85
CA GLU A 71 16.31 6.25 -2.33
C GLU A 71 16.42 6.12 -0.80
N ASP A 72 15.35 5.71 -0.14
CA ASP A 72 15.35 5.48 1.30
C ASP A 72 15.72 4.00 1.58
N PRO A 73 16.85 3.75 2.27
CA PRO A 73 17.28 2.37 2.54
C PRO A 73 16.29 1.58 3.39
N ASP A 74 15.51 2.23 4.26
CA ASP A 74 14.48 1.55 5.06
C ASP A 74 13.34 1.05 4.17
N PHE A 75 12.94 1.85 3.18
CA PHE A 75 11.92 1.44 2.21
C PHE A 75 12.42 0.28 1.35
N VAL A 76 13.65 0.34 0.89
CA VAL A 76 14.25 -0.75 0.09
C VAL A 76 14.29 -2.05 0.88
N ALA A 77 14.69 -1.99 2.15
CA ALA A 77 14.73 -3.16 3.03
C ALA A 77 13.33 -3.75 3.28
N ALA A 78 12.34 -2.89 3.53
CA ALA A 78 10.95 -3.32 3.72
C ALA A 78 10.39 -3.96 2.45
N GLY A 79 10.66 -3.38 1.29
CA GLY A 79 10.25 -3.94 -0.01
C GLY A 79 10.88 -5.31 -0.29
N ALA A 80 12.15 -5.47 0.04
CA ALA A 80 12.82 -6.76 -0.09
C ALA A 80 12.19 -7.81 0.82
N ALA A 81 11.83 -7.46 2.06
CA ALA A 81 11.13 -8.35 2.97
C ALA A 81 9.74 -8.72 2.42
N LEU A 82 8.99 -7.74 1.91
CA LEU A 82 7.67 -7.99 1.32
C LEU A 82 7.73 -8.95 0.14
N SER A 83 8.80 -8.94 -0.65
CA SER A 83 8.95 -9.82 -1.79
C SER A 83 8.95 -11.31 -1.43
N THR A 84 9.23 -11.64 -0.17
CA THR A 84 9.24 -13.02 0.32
C THR A 84 7.94 -13.41 1.05
N ILE A 85 7.10 -12.45 1.40
CA ILE A 85 5.89 -12.69 2.19
C ILE A 85 4.58 -12.35 1.47
N ALA A 86 4.65 -11.63 0.35
CA ALA A 86 3.49 -11.33 -0.48
C ALA A 86 3.54 -12.12 -1.79
N ASP A 87 2.40 -12.66 -2.21
CA ASP A 87 2.29 -13.42 -3.45
C ASP A 87 1.88 -12.54 -4.62
N ARG A 88 1.14 -11.47 -4.35
CA ARG A 88 0.59 -10.60 -5.38
C ARG A 88 0.32 -9.22 -4.78
N GLU A 89 0.57 -8.20 -5.56
CA GLU A 89 0.19 -6.83 -5.24
C GLU A 89 -0.42 -6.19 -6.48
N VAL A 90 -1.59 -5.59 -6.33
CA VAL A 90 -2.25 -4.83 -7.39
C VAL A 90 -2.55 -3.43 -6.86
N LEU A 91 -2.05 -2.42 -7.56
CA LEU A 91 -2.34 -1.02 -7.27
C LEU A 91 -3.25 -0.48 -8.36
N SER A 92 -4.34 0.15 -7.95
CA SER A 92 -5.30 0.77 -8.88
C SER A 92 -5.45 2.24 -8.52
N LEU A 93 -5.32 3.12 -9.50
CA LEU A 93 -5.64 4.53 -9.32
C LEU A 93 -7.12 4.71 -9.60
N VAL A 94 -7.85 5.22 -8.61
CA VAL A 94 -9.30 5.35 -8.65
C VAL A 94 -9.72 6.75 -8.26
N ALA A 95 -10.91 7.15 -8.66
CA ALA A 95 -11.50 8.43 -8.29
C ALA A 95 -12.91 8.19 -7.79
N LYS A 96 -13.39 9.10 -6.94
CA LYS A 96 -14.77 9.00 -6.44
C LYS A 96 -15.75 9.06 -7.60
N THR A 97 -16.80 8.22 -7.51
CA THR A 97 -17.95 8.28 -8.42
C THR A 97 -18.85 9.44 -8.03
N PRO A 98 -19.81 9.84 -8.93
CA PRO A 98 -20.77 10.90 -8.58
C PRO A 98 -21.62 10.61 -7.34
N TYR A 99 -21.82 9.32 -6.99
CA TYR A 99 -22.61 8.94 -5.82
C TYR A 99 -21.76 8.71 -4.55
N SER A 100 -20.45 8.87 -4.62
CA SER A 100 -19.59 8.71 -3.45
C SER A 100 -19.78 9.88 -2.46
N PRO A 101 -19.82 9.60 -1.17
CA PRO A 101 -19.85 10.66 -0.16
C PRO A 101 -18.59 11.54 -0.19
#